data_fc0543410e4fe3afc76a9ade188ab20b
#
_entry.id   fc0543410e4fe3afc76a9ade188ab20b
#
_cell.length_a   1.000
_cell.length_b   1.000
_cell.length_c   1.000
_cell.angle_alpha   90.00
_cell.angle_beta   90.00
_cell.angle_gamma   90.00
#
_symmetry.space_group_name_H-M   'P 1'
#
loop_
_entity.id
_entity.type
_entity.pdbx_description
1 polymer ?
#
loop_
_entity_poly.entity_id
_entity_poly.type
_entity_poly.pdbx_seq_one_letter_code
_entity_poly.pdbx_strand_id
1 'polypeptide(L)'
;MSESESKVFKPRPKHLLPIVLGLLATGALAYPISLVGAPQAQVTPFVGDTVTSASLNAVVFVFALGASATVMFLLIRRGRMRFIRRLVKGALVLVSFAVAFWYSTSILASVVDLSTNLWTLVSLLLSLGIAAAIGLTIFGKGQIRQLSGVTALGALTGVFLGYSIGPVTALVLVGALVVYDIVAVFRGPVGALAKAVEAGDLPGAMYTYGELTIGMGDLVFYSLVATTAMVFFGLLSFFGTAVGILAGSYLGFRALSKYEMFPGLPFSLLLGVAGMLLTATATGTLVL
;
A
#
# COMPACT_ATOMS: atom_id res chain seq x y z
N MET A 1 33.21 -9.16 27.62
CA MET A 1 32.21 -9.80 26.73
C MET A 1 30.85 -9.53 27.35
N SER A 2 30.18 -8.44 26.97
CA SER A 2 28.81 -8.19 27.40
C SER A 2 27.91 -8.81 26.33
N GLU A 3 27.19 -9.86 26.67
CA GLU A 3 26.07 -10.38 25.89
C GLU A 3 25.09 -9.23 25.67
N SER A 4 25.00 -8.74 24.44
CA SER A 4 23.90 -7.90 24.04
C SER A 4 22.65 -8.79 24.06
N GLU A 5 21.89 -8.74 25.14
CA GLU A 5 20.54 -9.30 25.18
C GLU A 5 19.79 -8.74 23.96
N SER A 6 19.58 -9.58 22.95
CA SER A 6 18.70 -9.26 21.84
C SER A 6 17.31 -8.99 22.43
N LYS A 7 16.93 -7.71 22.48
CA LYS A 7 15.60 -7.32 22.95
C LYS A 7 14.55 -8.00 22.08
N VAL A 8 13.99 -9.09 22.59
CA VAL A 8 12.89 -9.79 21.93
C VAL A 8 11.73 -8.82 21.74
N PHE A 9 11.34 -8.54 20.49
CA PHE A 9 10.21 -7.70 20.15
C PHE A 9 8.94 -8.21 20.86
N LYS A 10 8.30 -7.35 21.65
CA LYS A 10 7.03 -7.69 22.33
C LYS A 10 5.87 -6.98 21.61
N PRO A 11 4.99 -7.72 20.91
CA PRO A 11 3.86 -7.14 20.23
C PRO A 11 2.89 -6.48 21.22
N ARG A 12 2.53 -5.24 20.94
CA ARG A 12 1.56 -4.47 21.72
C ARG A 12 0.49 -3.89 20.77
N PRO A 13 -0.75 -3.69 21.22
CA PRO A 13 -1.81 -3.10 20.37
C PRO A 13 -1.42 -1.75 19.73
N LYS A 14 -0.58 -0.95 20.40
CA LYS A 14 -0.06 0.32 19.86
C LYS A 14 0.69 0.18 18.53
N HIS A 15 1.26 -0.99 18.24
CA HIS A 15 1.98 -1.25 16.99
C HIS A 15 1.02 -1.36 15.78
N LEU A 16 -0.28 -1.55 16.02
CA LEU A 16 -1.30 -1.50 14.96
C LEU A 16 -1.66 -0.07 14.54
N LEU A 17 -1.27 0.96 15.32
CA LEU A 17 -1.68 2.35 15.08
C LEU A 17 -1.40 2.82 13.63
N PRO A 18 -0.23 2.57 13.01
CA PRO A 18 -0.01 2.97 11.61
C PRO A 18 -0.98 2.30 10.63
N ILE A 19 -1.33 1.03 10.88
CA ILE A 19 -2.26 0.27 10.02
C ILE A 19 -3.68 0.80 10.21
N VAL A 20 -4.09 1.05 11.44
CA VAL A 20 -5.40 1.67 11.75
C VAL A 20 -5.53 3.03 11.06
N LEU A 21 -4.52 3.89 11.18
CA LEU A 21 -4.52 5.19 10.50
C LEU A 21 -4.55 5.04 8.97
N GLY A 22 -3.84 4.05 8.42
CA GLY A 22 -3.89 3.70 7.00
C GLY A 22 -5.29 3.31 6.55
N LEU A 23 -5.94 2.42 7.28
CA LEU A 23 -7.30 1.96 6.96
C LEU A 23 -8.34 3.07 7.13
N LEU A 24 -8.21 3.92 8.15
CA LEU A 24 -9.08 5.09 8.31
C LEU A 24 -8.91 6.09 7.16
N ALA A 25 -7.66 6.39 6.77
CA ALA A 25 -7.39 7.23 5.61
C ALA A 25 -7.93 6.60 4.32
N THR A 26 -7.78 5.28 4.16
CA THR A 26 -8.34 4.53 3.02
C THR A 26 -9.86 4.66 2.99
N GLY A 27 -10.55 4.46 4.11
CA GLY A 27 -12.00 4.61 4.18
C GLY A 27 -12.47 6.02 3.83
N ALA A 28 -11.77 7.04 4.36
CA ALA A 28 -12.07 8.44 4.07
C ALA A 28 -11.86 8.82 2.59
N LEU A 29 -10.90 8.20 1.91
CA LEU A 29 -10.62 8.44 0.49
C LEU A 29 -11.45 7.54 -0.44
N ALA A 30 -11.66 6.27 -0.09
CA ALA A 30 -12.37 5.33 -0.94
C ALA A 30 -13.89 5.57 -0.94
N TYR A 31 -14.46 6.01 0.18
CA TYR A 31 -15.90 6.24 0.28
C TYR A 31 -16.42 7.29 -0.70
N PRO A 32 -15.85 8.50 -0.80
CA PRO A 32 -16.28 9.47 -1.81
C PRO A 32 -16.13 8.95 -3.23
N ILE A 33 -15.00 8.29 -3.55
CA ILE A 33 -14.77 7.71 -4.87
C ILE A 33 -15.81 6.65 -5.22
N SER A 34 -16.22 5.82 -4.26
CA SER A 34 -17.25 4.79 -4.49
C SER A 34 -18.62 5.38 -4.78
N LEU A 35 -18.95 6.55 -4.21
CA LEU A 35 -20.22 7.25 -4.45
C LEU A 35 -20.25 7.94 -5.82
N VAL A 36 -19.10 8.43 -6.24
CA VAL A 36 -18.96 9.21 -7.50
C VAL A 36 -19.03 8.33 -8.74
N GLY A 37 -18.70 7.03 -8.63
CA GLY A 37 -18.62 6.15 -9.79
C GLY A 37 -17.60 6.64 -10.82
N ALA A 38 -16.43 7.12 -10.37
CA ALA A 38 -15.38 7.67 -11.24
C ALA A 38 -14.98 6.68 -12.35
N PRO A 39 -14.49 7.16 -13.51
CA PRO A 39 -13.97 6.27 -14.53
C PRO A 39 -12.80 5.44 -14.01
N GLN A 40 -12.84 4.12 -14.20
CA GLN A 40 -11.74 3.26 -13.84
C GLN A 40 -10.53 3.52 -14.75
N ALA A 41 -9.38 3.84 -14.16
CA ALA A 41 -8.16 3.96 -14.93
C ALA A 41 -7.66 2.55 -15.30
N GLN A 42 -7.29 2.36 -16.56
CA GLN A 42 -6.69 1.11 -16.98
C GLN A 42 -5.23 1.07 -16.55
N VAL A 43 -4.95 0.39 -15.43
CA VAL A 43 -3.61 0.28 -14.84
C VAL A 43 -2.96 -1.08 -15.08
N THR A 44 -3.70 -2.02 -15.65
CA THR A 44 -3.24 -3.37 -15.94
C THR A 44 -2.98 -3.56 -17.42
N PRO A 45 -1.91 -4.31 -17.82
CA PRO A 45 -1.58 -4.56 -19.23
C PRO A 45 -2.66 -5.33 -19.97
N PHE A 46 -3.35 -6.25 -19.29
CA PHE A 46 -4.39 -7.07 -19.89
C PHE A 46 -5.75 -6.61 -19.41
N VAL A 47 -6.60 -6.25 -20.36
CA VAL A 47 -7.95 -5.74 -20.11
C VAL A 47 -8.89 -6.85 -19.70
N GLY A 48 -9.86 -6.52 -18.88
CA GLY A 48 -10.89 -7.44 -18.39
C GLY A 48 -10.51 -8.06 -17.02
N ASP A 49 -11.52 -8.62 -16.37
CA ASP A 49 -11.39 -9.21 -15.04
C ASP A 49 -11.69 -10.72 -15.05
N THR A 50 -11.22 -11.40 -16.09
CA THR A 50 -11.27 -12.86 -16.16
C THR A 50 -10.09 -13.48 -15.40
N VAL A 51 -10.21 -14.74 -14.98
CA VAL A 51 -9.14 -15.47 -14.28
C VAL A 51 -7.84 -15.47 -15.10
N THR A 52 -7.93 -15.56 -16.42
CA THR A 52 -6.74 -15.55 -17.30
C THR A 52 -6.06 -14.20 -17.32
N SER A 53 -6.80 -13.10 -17.57
CA SER A 53 -6.24 -11.74 -17.55
C SER A 53 -5.72 -11.38 -16.16
N ALA A 54 -6.43 -11.74 -15.10
CA ALA A 54 -6.03 -11.56 -13.71
C ALA A 54 -4.69 -12.27 -13.40
N SER A 55 -4.54 -13.52 -13.84
CA SER A 55 -3.30 -14.28 -13.64
C SER A 55 -2.12 -13.68 -14.39
N LEU A 56 -2.31 -13.25 -15.63
CA LEU A 56 -1.27 -12.58 -16.42
C LEU A 56 -0.88 -11.23 -15.80
N ASN A 57 -1.85 -10.45 -15.36
CA ASN A 57 -1.62 -9.18 -14.67
C ASN A 57 -0.83 -9.39 -13.37
N ALA A 58 -1.18 -10.40 -12.56
CA ALA A 58 -0.47 -10.73 -11.33
C ALA A 58 0.98 -11.15 -11.60
N VAL A 59 1.23 -11.96 -12.63
CA VAL A 59 2.59 -12.36 -13.04
C VAL A 59 3.42 -11.13 -13.45
N VAL A 60 2.87 -10.25 -14.29
CA VAL A 60 3.56 -9.02 -14.69
C VAL A 60 3.88 -8.13 -13.47
N PHE A 61 2.92 -7.98 -12.56
CA PHE A 61 3.10 -7.16 -11.36
C PHE A 61 4.19 -7.73 -10.44
N VAL A 62 4.14 -9.03 -10.13
CA VAL A 62 5.16 -9.70 -9.29
C VAL A 62 6.52 -9.68 -9.96
N PHE A 63 6.59 -9.87 -11.28
CA PHE A 63 7.83 -9.75 -12.03
C PHE A 63 8.41 -8.32 -11.93
N ALA A 64 7.58 -7.30 -12.08
CA ALA A 64 8.01 -5.90 -11.94
C ALA A 64 8.51 -5.59 -10.52
N LEU A 65 7.85 -6.12 -9.48
CA LEU A 65 8.31 -6.01 -8.10
C LEU A 65 9.67 -6.69 -7.90
N GLY A 66 9.81 -7.92 -8.37
CA GLY A 66 11.07 -8.68 -8.26
C GLY A 66 12.21 -8.02 -9.02
N ALA A 67 11.94 -7.53 -10.22
CA ALA A 67 12.91 -6.77 -11.02
C ALA A 67 13.34 -5.48 -10.32
N SER A 68 12.39 -4.71 -9.77
CA SER A 68 12.65 -3.48 -9.02
C SER A 68 13.52 -3.74 -7.79
N ALA A 69 13.16 -4.78 -7.00
CA ALA A 69 13.92 -5.19 -5.83
C ALA A 69 15.36 -5.62 -6.20
N THR A 70 15.51 -6.36 -7.31
CA THR A 70 16.82 -6.80 -7.82
C THR A 70 17.66 -5.62 -8.26
N VAL A 71 17.09 -4.68 -9.02
CA VAL A 71 17.79 -3.45 -9.44
C VAL A 71 18.22 -2.64 -8.22
N MET A 72 17.34 -2.47 -7.24
CA MET A 72 17.66 -1.76 -6.00
C MET A 72 18.80 -2.44 -5.25
N PHE A 73 18.76 -3.77 -5.11
CA PHE A 73 19.83 -4.56 -4.48
C PHE A 73 21.18 -4.41 -5.21
N LEU A 74 21.17 -4.49 -6.54
CA LEU A 74 22.39 -4.32 -7.34
C LEU A 74 23.00 -2.91 -7.20
N LEU A 75 22.15 -1.88 -7.12
CA LEU A 75 22.58 -0.51 -6.90
C LEU A 75 23.18 -0.31 -5.49
N ILE A 76 22.58 -0.93 -4.45
CA ILE A 76 23.12 -0.96 -3.09
C ILE A 76 24.47 -1.63 -3.07
N ARG A 77 24.57 -2.82 -3.67
CA ARG A 77 25.84 -3.57 -3.74
C ARG A 77 26.95 -2.79 -4.47
N ARG A 78 26.59 -1.93 -5.44
CA ARG A 78 27.52 -1.04 -6.15
C ARG A 78 27.85 0.27 -5.40
N GLY A 79 27.35 0.44 -4.17
CA GLY A 79 27.58 1.62 -3.34
C GLY A 79 26.95 2.92 -3.86
N ARG A 80 25.96 2.84 -4.78
CA ARG A 80 25.34 4.01 -5.41
C ARG A 80 24.19 4.59 -4.55
N MET A 81 24.35 4.70 -3.24
CA MET A 81 23.29 5.15 -2.31
C MET A 81 22.77 6.55 -2.63
N ARG A 82 23.62 7.50 -3.06
CA ARG A 82 23.18 8.84 -3.46
C ARG A 82 22.20 8.83 -4.63
N PHE A 83 22.42 7.94 -5.59
CA PHE A 83 21.53 7.76 -6.74
C PHE A 83 20.20 7.14 -6.29
N ILE A 84 20.24 6.09 -5.46
CA ILE A 84 19.04 5.42 -4.93
C ILE A 84 18.17 6.40 -4.17
N ARG A 85 18.74 7.20 -3.27
CA ARG A 85 17.99 8.23 -2.51
C ARG A 85 17.28 9.23 -3.44
N ARG A 86 17.94 9.66 -4.51
CA ARG A 86 17.32 10.58 -5.50
C ARG A 86 16.21 9.89 -6.28
N LEU A 87 16.44 8.65 -6.70
CA LEU A 87 15.46 7.83 -7.42
C LEU A 87 14.21 7.60 -6.57
N VAL A 88 14.36 7.15 -5.32
CA VAL A 88 13.23 6.91 -4.42
C VAL A 88 12.46 8.20 -4.13
N LYS A 89 13.17 9.30 -3.83
CA LYS A 89 12.51 10.59 -3.61
C LYS A 89 11.74 11.07 -4.84
N GLY A 90 12.34 10.98 -6.02
CA GLY A 90 11.69 11.36 -7.27
C GLY A 90 10.47 10.48 -7.57
N ALA A 91 10.59 9.16 -7.40
CA ALA A 91 9.50 8.23 -7.58
C ALA A 91 8.33 8.51 -6.61
N LEU A 92 8.60 8.75 -5.33
CA LEU A 92 7.57 9.06 -4.33
C LEU A 92 6.83 10.36 -4.68
N VAL A 93 7.54 11.41 -5.11
CA VAL A 93 6.91 12.67 -5.52
C VAL A 93 6.08 12.47 -6.78
N LEU A 94 6.62 11.76 -7.77
CA LEU A 94 5.90 11.47 -9.02
C LEU A 94 4.63 10.66 -8.79
N VAL A 95 4.71 9.59 -7.98
CA VAL A 95 3.54 8.78 -7.61
C VAL A 95 2.54 9.62 -6.81
N SER A 96 3.00 10.43 -5.84
CA SER A 96 2.12 11.32 -5.08
C SER A 96 1.34 12.27 -6.00
N PHE A 97 2.02 12.84 -6.99
CA PHE A 97 1.38 13.72 -7.96
C PHE A 97 0.38 12.95 -8.84
N ALA A 98 0.79 11.83 -9.40
CA ALA A 98 -0.05 11.05 -10.32
C ALA A 98 -1.34 10.56 -9.66
N VAL A 99 -1.24 9.98 -8.45
CA VAL A 99 -2.44 9.48 -7.73
C VAL A 99 -3.30 10.63 -7.20
N ALA A 100 -2.70 11.76 -6.77
CA ALA A 100 -3.44 12.94 -6.37
C ALA A 100 -4.16 13.58 -7.57
N PHE A 101 -3.54 13.59 -8.76
CA PHE A 101 -4.16 14.09 -9.98
C PHE A 101 -5.35 13.24 -10.38
N TRP A 102 -5.20 11.92 -10.40
CA TRP A 102 -6.31 11.00 -10.65
C TRP A 102 -7.46 11.22 -9.66
N TYR A 103 -7.15 11.30 -8.36
CA TYR A 103 -8.16 11.48 -7.32
C TYR A 103 -8.88 12.82 -7.44
N SER A 104 -8.12 13.90 -7.62
CA SER A 104 -8.65 15.26 -7.77
C SER A 104 -9.54 15.38 -9.02
N THR A 105 -9.10 14.81 -10.15
CA THR A 105 -9.88 14.82 -11.39
C THR A 105 -11.17 14.02 -11.23
N SER A 106 -11.12 12.86 -10.58
CA SER A 106 -12.28 11.99 -10.39
C SER A 106 -13.34 12.64 -9.50
N ILE A 107 -12.93 13.25 -8.39
CA ILE A 107 -13.87 13.94 -7.48
C ILE A 107 -14.41 15.22 -8.11
N LEU A 108 -13.54 16.04 -8.73
CA LEU A 108 -13.95 17.33 -9.27
C LEU A 108 -14.93 17.18 -10.43
N ALA A 109 -14.72 16.17 -11.29
CA ALA A 109 -15.61 15.88 -12.40
C ALA A 109 -17.05 15.55 -11.98
N SER A 110 -17.24 15.08 -10.77
CA SER A 110 -18.56 14.67 -10.28
C SER A 110 -19.27 15.72 -9.42
N VAL A 111 -18.51 16.68 -8.87
CA VAL A 111 -19.07 17.64 -7.89
C VAL A 111 -19.28 19.01 -8.53
N VAL A 112 -18.48 19.38 -9.53
CA VAL A 112 -18.46 20.73 -10.08
C VAL A 112 -18.53 20.73 -11.61
N ASP A 113 -19.48 21.42 -12.16
CA ASP A 113 -19.59 21.66 -13.61
C ASP A 113 -18.71 22.87 -13.99
N LEU A 114 -17.48 22.58 -14.43
CA LEU A 114 -16.49 23.57 -14.85
C LEU A 114 -16.19 23.40 -16.33
N SER A 115 -15.81 24.50 -16.99
CA SER A 115 -15.23 24.39 -18.33
C SER A 115 -13.96 23.51 -18.30
N THR A 116 -13.71 22.76 -19.36
CA THR A 116 -12.60 21.79 -19.45
C THR A 116 -11.23 22.39 -19.04
N ASN A 117 -10.97 23.64 -19.42
CA ASN A 117 -9.71 24.31 -19.10
C ASN A 117 -9.58 24.64 -17.60
N LEU A 118 -10.66 25.15 -16.99
CA LEU A 118 -10.67 25.44 -15.55
C LEU A 118 -10.61 24.15 -14.71
N TRP A 119 -11.35 23.14 -15.12
CA TRP A 119 -11.32 21.82 -14.48
C TRP A 119 -9.91 21.22 -14.43
N THR A 120 -9.20 21.22 -15.58
CA THR A 120 -7.81 20.74 -15.67
C THR A 120 -6.87 21.56 -14.81
N LEU A 121 -6.98 22.88 -14.84
CA LEU A 121 -6.12 23.78 -14.06
C LEU A 121 -6.32 23.57 -12.55
N VAL A 122 -7.57 23.52 -12.08
CA VAL A 122 -7.87 23.29 -10.65
C VAL A 122 -7.37 21.93 -10.20
N SER A 123 -7.60 20.87 -10.97
CA SER A 123 -7.10 19.53 -10.68
C SER A 123 -5.57 19.48 -10.61
N LEU A 124 -4.90 20.18 -11.52
CA LEU A 124 -3.43 20.28 -11.53
C LEU A 124 -2.91 20.99 -10.28
N LEU A 125 -3.48 22.14 -9.92
CA LEU A 125 -3.06 22.88 -8.74
C LEU A 125 -3.31 22.12 -7.44
N LEU A 126 -4.48 21.46 -7.31
CA LEU A 126 -4.80 20.60 -6.18
C LEU A 126 -3.81 19.44 -6.05
N SER A 127 -3.52 18.76 -7.15
CA SER A 127 -2.59 17.62 -7.14
C SER A 127 -1.16 18.03 -6.82
N LEU A 128 -0.70 19.19 -7.30
CA LEU A 128 0.58 19.77 -6.93
C LEU A 128 0.63 20.09 -5.43
N GLY A 129 -0.43 20.71 -4.89
CA GLY A 129 -0.56 21.00 -3.47
C GLY A 129 -0.52 19.76 -2.60
N ILE A 130 -1.30 18.73 -2.96
CA ILE A 130 -1.34 17.44 -2.27
C ILE A 130 0.02 16.74 -2.34
N ALA A 131 0.63 16.67 -3.53
CA ALA A 131 1.94 16.03 -3.70
C ALA A 131 3.04 16.78 -2.92
N ALA A 132 3.01 18.10 -2.91
CA ALA A 132 3.93 18.91 -2.10
C ALA A 132 3.72 18.66 -0.60
N ALA A 133 2.48 18.63 -0.11
CA ALA A 133 2.16 18.33 1.29
C ALA A 133 2.65 16.95 1.70
N ILE A 134 2.38 15.91 0.89
CA ILE A 134 2.86 14.54 1.10
C ILE A 134 4.39 14.52 1.09
N GLY A 135 5.04 15.14 0.13
CA GLY A 135 6.50 15.20 0.04
C GLY A 135 7.12 15.90 1.26
N LEU A 136 6.58 17.04 1.69
CA LEU A 136 7.04 17.77 2.87
C LEU A 136 6.86 16.97 4.17
N THR A 137 5.82 16.14 4.26
CA THR A 137 5.61 15.27 5.43
C THR A 137 6.53 14.05 5.41
N ILE A 138 6.66 13.35 4.30
CA ILE A 138 7.53 12.16 4.16
C ILE A 138 9.00 12.51 4.40
N PHE A 139 9.48 13.63 3.81
CA PHE A 139 10.88 14.04 3.91
C PHE A 139 11.15 15.00 5.08
N GLY A 140 10.10 15.36 5.83
CA GLY A 140 10.20 16.20 7.01
C GLY A 140 10.83 15.48 8.20
N LYS A 141 11.25 16.27 9.20
CA LYS A 141 11.76 15.74 10.47
C LYS A 141 10.60 15.43 11.41
N GLY A 142 10.65 14.28 12.09
CA GLY A 142 9.69 13.89 13.14
C GLY A 142 8.82 12.70 12.72
N GLN A 143 8.69 11.74 13.65
CA GLN A 143 7.99 10.48 13.44
C GLN A 143 6.53 10.66 13.01
N ILE A 144 5.78 11.54 13.68
CA ILE A 144 4.35 11.77 13.38
C ILE A 144 4.17 12.33 11.97
N ARG A 145 5.03 13.25 11.54
CA ARG A 145 5.02 13.80 10.18
C ARG A 145 5.25 12.72 9.14
N GLN A 146 6.30 11.93 9.30
CA GLN A 146 6.62 10.84 8.37
C GLN A 146 5.50 9.81 8.34
N LEU A 147 4.93 9.45 9.50
CA LEU A 147 3.78 8.56 9.58
C LEU A 147 2.61 9.10 8.76
N SER A 148 2.23 10.36 8.96
CA SER A 148 1.11 10.95 8.22
C SER A 148 1.34 10.97 6.70
N GLY A 149 2.55 11.29 6.24
CA GLY A 149 2.89 11.29 4.82
C GLY A 149 2.89 9.91 4.19
N VAL A 150 3.53 8.92 4.86
CA VAL A 150 3.57 7.52 4.39
C VAL A 150 2.17 6.92 4.38
N THR A 151 1.37 7.19 5.42
CA THR A 151 -0.02 6.73 5.51
C THR A 151 -0.90 7.35 4.42
N ALA A 152 -0.78 8.67 4.21
CA ALA A 152 -1.55 9.36 3.18
C ALA A 152 -1.21 8.86 1.78
N LEU A 153 0.08 8.71 1.45
CA LEU A 153 0.50 8.20 0.15
C LEU A 153 0.13 6.74 -0.04
N GLY A 154 0.32 5.91 1.00
CA GLY A 154 -0.05 4.50 0.96
C GLY A 154 -1.55 4.31 0.75
N ALA A 155 -2.39 5.05 1.49
CA ALA A 155 -3.83 5.03 1.35
C ALA A 155 -4.27 5.52 -0.04
N LEU A 156 -3.77 6.66 -0.50
CA LEU A 156 -4.13 7.23 -1.79
C LEU A 156 -3.74 6.32 -2.97
N THR A 157 -2.54 5.72 -2.90
CA THR A 157 -2.07 4.75 -3.90
C THR A 157 -2.89 3.46 -3.87
N GLY A 158 -3.20 2.96 -2.67
CA GLY A 158 -4.03 1.76 -2.51
C GLY A 158 -5.48 1.99 -2.97
N VAL A 159 -6.04 3.17 -2.72
CA VAL A 159 -7.36 3.57 -3.25
C VAL A 159 -7.35 3.62 -4.78
N PHE A 160 -6.32 4.24 -5.37
CA PHE A 160 -6.16 4.25 -6.82
C PHE A 160 -6.12 2.84 -7.41
N LEU A 161 -5.28 1.96 -6.87
CA LEU A 161 -5.14 0.58 -7.34
C LEU A 161 -6.41 -0.23 -7.11
N GLY A 162 -6.97 -0.20 -5.89
CA GLY A 162 -8.15 -1.00 -5.53
C GLY A 162 -9.42 -0.58 -6.27
N TYR A 163 -9.50 0.69 -6.70
CA TYR A 163 -10.57 1.18 -7.57
C TYR A 163 -10.36 0.81 -9.04
N SER A 164 -9.11 0.86 -9.50
CA SER A 164 -8.75 0.69 -10.92
C SER A 164 -8.58 -0.77 -11.35
N ILE A 165 -8.47 -1.69 -10.38
CA ILE A 165 -8.30 -3.13 -10.64
C ILE A 165 -9.61 -3.86 -10.29
N GLY A 166 -10.10 -4.71 -11.20
CA GLY A 166 -11.29 -5.51 -10.95
C GLY A 166 -11.10 -6.50 -9.79
N PRO A 167 -12.21 -6.98 -9.17
CA PRO A 167 -12.15 -7.80 -7.96
C PRO A 167 -11.44 -9.13 -8.16
N VAL A 168 -11.61 -9.81 -9.30
CA VAL A 168 -10.90 -11.07 -9.59
C VAL A 168 -9.40 -10.83 -9.72
N THR A 169 -9.02 -9.77 -10.45
CA THR A 169 -7.60 -9.39 -10.59
C THR A 169 -6.99 -9.02 -9.24
N ALA A 170 -7.71 -8.29 -8.39
CA ALA A 170 -7.24 -7.94 -7.04
C ALA A 170 -7.01 -9.19 -6.17
N LEU A 171 -7.94 -10.16 -6.19
CA LEU A 171 -7.80 -11.41 -5.44
C LEU A 171 -6.61 -12.25 -5.91
N VAL A 172 -6.44 -12.42 -7.21
CA VAL A 172 -5.31 -13.18 -7.79
C VAL A 172 -3.99 -12.48 -7.48
N LEU A 173 -3.96 -11.13 -7.60
CA LEU A 173 -2.80 -10.32 -7.25
C LEU A 173 -2.41 -10.47 -5.78
N VAL A 174 -3.38 -10.43 -4.86
CA VAL A 174 -3.13 -10.63 -3.43
C VAL A 174 -2.54 -12.01 -3.17
N GLY A 175 -3.08 -13.07 -3.78
CA GLY A 175 -2.50 -14.41 -3.68
C GLY A 175 -1.05 -14.47 -4.16
N ALA A 176 -0.76 -13.86 -5.31
CA ALA A 176 0.59 -13.78 -5.86
C ALA A 176 1.55 -12.96 -4.97
N LEU A 177 1.07 -11.87 -4.37
CA LEU A 177 1.84 -11.06 -3.43
C LEU A 177 2.18 -11.81 -2.14
N VAL A 178 1.24 -12.59 -1.61
CA VAL A 178 1.50 -13.45 -0.44
C VAL A 178 2.62 -14.44 -0.73
N VAL A 179 2.58 -15.11 -1.89
CA VAL A 179 3.64 -16.03 -2.30
C VAL A 179 4.97 -15.29 -2.50
N TYR A 180 4.93 -14.13 -3.16
CA TYR A 180 6.11 -13.30 -3.39
C TYR A 180 6.75 -12.86 -2.06
N ASP A 181 5.98 -12.39 -1.09
CA ASP A 181 6.49 -11.93 0.21
C ASP A 181 7.17 -13.07 0.98
N ILE A 182 6.56 -14.25 1.01
CA ILE A 182 7.16 -15.45 1.60
C ILE A 182 8.51 -15.75 0.94
N VAL A 183 8.55 -15.81 -0.39
CA VAL A 183 9.80 -16.11 -1.13
C VAL A 183 10.85 -15.02 -0.93
N ALA A 184 10.44 -13.75 -0.98
CA ALA A 184 11.33 -12.61 -0.83
C ALA A 184 11.98 -12.55 0.56
N VAL A 185 11.24 -12.86 1.62
CA VAL A 185 11.76 -12.89 2.99
C VAL A 185 12.72 -14.05 3.20
N PHE A 186 12.37 -15.26 2.76
CA PHE A 186 13.20 -16.44 3.04
C PHE A 186 14.35 -16.66 2.04
N ARG A 187 14.24 -16.19 0.79
CA ARG A 187 15.24 -16.43 -0.26
C ARG A 187 15.73 -15.16 -0.97
N GLY A 188 15.14 -14.01 -0.67
CA GLY A 188 15.39 -12.76 -1.37
C GLY A 188 16.45 -11.87 -0.70
N PRO A 189 16.78 -10.72 -1.33
CA PRO A 189 17.76 -9.76 -0.83
C PRO A 189 17.22 -8.86 0.30
N VAL A 190 16.09 -9.23 0.91
CA VAL A 190 15.38 -8.39 1.89
C VAL A 190 16.27 -8.01 3.09
N GLY A 191 17.15 -8.90 3.54
CA GLY A 191 18.08 -8.59 4.62
C GLY A 191 19.08 -7.48 4.30
N ALA A 192 19.53 -7.37 3.03
CA ALA A 192 20.41 -6.26 2.62
C ALA A 192 19.65 -4.94 2.47
N LEU A 193 18.40 -5.00 2.00
CA LEU A 193 17.50 -3.85 1.92
C LEU A 193 17.13 -3.34 3.33
N ALA A 194 16.84 -4.24 4.27
CA ALA A 194 16.55 -3.89 5.66
C ALA A 194 17.72 -3.14 6.32
N LYS A 195 18.95 -3.61 6.15
CA LYS A 195 20.16 -2.93 6.67
C LYS A 195 20.35 -1.53 6.06
N ALA A 196 20.05 -1.34 4.76
CA ALA A 196 20.14 -0.03 4.11
C ALA A 196 19.07 0.94 4.65
N VAL A 197 17.92 0.42 5.05
CA VAL A 197 16.83 1.20 5.68
C VAL A 197 17.17 1.60 7.10
N GLU A 198 17.69 0.65 7.90
CA GLU A 198 18.15 0.91 9.27
C GLU A 198 19.24 2.00 9.31
N ALA A 199 20.08 2.06 8.29
CA ALA A 199 21.05 3.14 8.10
C ALA A 199 20.43 4.51 7.73
N GLY A 200 19.08 4.62 7.61
CA GLY A 200 18.39 5.84 7.22
C GLY A 200 18.53 6.20 5.73
N ASP A 201 18.93 5.24 4.91
CA ASP A 201 19.29 5.47 3.51
C ASP A 201 18.10 5.52 2.56
N LEU A 202 16.91 5.08 2.97
CA LEU A 202 15.69 5.00 2.14
C LEU A 202 14.49 5.70 2.82
N PRO A 203 14.50 7.05 2.93
CA PRO A 203 13.41 7.78 3.56
C PRO A 203 12.12 7.63 2.75
N GLY A 204 11.01 7.34 3.44
CA GLY A 204 9.68 7.18 2.86
C GLY A 204 9.33 5.80 2.34
N ALA A 205 10.31 4.93 2.09
CA ALA A 205 10.04 3.54 1.69
C ALA A 205 9.58 2.69 2.88
N MET A 206 10.09 2.99 4.06
CA MET A 206 9.73 2.36 5.32
C MET A 206 9.58 3.42 6.41
N TYR A 207 8.76 3.10 7.39
CA TYR A 207 8.51 3.95 8.55
C TYR A 207 8.72 3.13 9.84
N THR A 208 9.54 3.67 10.75
CA THR A 208 9.80 3.04 12.03
C THR A 208 8.93 3.69 13.11
N TYR A 209 8.07 2.89 13.75
CA TYR A 209 7.25 3.29 14.87
C TYR A 209 7.66 2.52 16.15
N GLY A 210 8.41 3.17 17.02
CA GLY A 210 9.03 2.50 18.16
C GLY A 210 10.07 1.45 17.71
N GLU A 211 9.79 0.19 18.00
CA GLU A 211 10.64 -0.96 17.63
C GLU A 211 10.20 -1.65 16.31
N LEU A 212 9.08 -1.22 15.73
CA LEU A 212 8.49 -1.83 14.52
C LEU A 212 8.75 -0.96 13.30
N THR A 213 9.29 -1.56 12.25
CA THR A 213 9.40 -0.93 10.92
C THR A 213 8.34 -1.52 10.00
N ILE A 214 7.51 -0.65 9.43
CA ILE A 214 6.44 -1.00 8.50
C ILE A 214 6.81 -0.46 7.12
N GLY A 215 6.70 -1.31 6.10
CA GLY A 215 6.87 -0.91 4.71
C GLY A 215 5.69 -0.06 4.22
N MET A 216 5.96 0.99 3.46
CA MET A 216 4.90 1.73 2.77
C MET A 216 4.11 0.82 1.82
N GLY A 217 4.78 -0.18 1.21
CA GLY A 217 4.14 -1.17 0.36
C GLY A 217 3.04 -1.96 1.07
N ASP A 218 3.24 -2.31 2.35
CA ASP A 218 2.23 -3.02 3.14
C ASP A 218 0.95 -2.18 3.27
N LEU A 219 1.09 -0.88 3.56
CA LEU A 219 -0.04 0.05 3.65
C LEU A 219 -0.76 0.20 2.30
N VAL A 220 -0.02 0.22 1.19
CA VAL A 220 -0.61 0.25 -0.16
C VAL A 220 -1.47 -1.00 -0.40
N PHE A 221 -0.97 -2.19 -0.07
CA PHE A 221 -1.71 -3.43 -0.31
C PHE A 221 -2.89 -3.61 0.64
N TYR A 222 -2.77 -3.20 1.91
CA TYR A 222 -3.91 -3.17 2.83
C TYR A 222 -5.01 -2.23 2.31
N SER A 223 -4.61 -1.05 1.84
CA SER A 223 -5.52 -0.06 1.28
C SER A 223 -6.15 -0.53 -0.03
N LEU A 224 -5.40 -1.24 -0.88
CA LEU A 224 -5.92 -1.86 -2.10
C LEU A 224 -7.05 -2.83 -1.78
N VAL A 225 -6.82 -3.81 -0.88
CA VAL A 225 -7.83 -4.82 -0.54
C VAL A 225 -9.04 -4.18 0.13
N ALA A 226 -8.83 -3.23 1.04
CA ALA A 226 -9.91 -2.52 1.72
C ALA A 226 -10.74 -1.68 0.73
N THR A 227 -10.10 -1.03 -0.24
CA THR A 227 -10.81 -0.27 -1.30
C THR A 227 -11.59 -1.20 -2.22
N THR A 228 -10.98 -2.30 -2.68
CA THR A 228 -11.69 -3.32 -3.47
C THR A 228 -12.93 -3.82 -2.73
N ALA A 229 -12.81 -4.08 -1.43
CA ALA A 229 -13.94 -4.47 -0.59
C ALA A 229 -15.04 -3.42 -0.58
N MET A 230 -14.70 -2.16 -0.40
CA MET A 230 -15.69 -1.06 -0.36
C MET A 230 -16.38 -0.85 -1.70
N VAL A 231 -15.61 -0.82 -2.78
CA VAL A 231 -16.10 -0.46 -4.11
C VAL A 231 -16.97 -1.55 -4.72
N PHE A 232 -16.57 -2.81 -4.60
CA PHE A 232 -17.23 -3.93 -5.27
C PHE A 232 -18.21 -4.69 -4.37
N PHE A 233 -18.02 -4.67 -3.05
CA PHE A 233 -18.82 -5.44 -2.11
C PHE A 233 -19.46 -4.58 -1.01
N GLY A 234 -19.22 -3.28 -1.00
CA GLY A 234 -19.88 -2.32 -0.13
C GLY A 234 -19.18 -2.06 1.21
N LEU A 235 -19.73 -1.08 1.94
CA LEU A 235 -19.12 -0.55 3.16
C LEU A 235 -18.94 -1.60 4.27
N LEU A 236 -19.86 -2.57 4.40
CA LEU A 236 -19.74 -3.61 5.42
C LEU A 236 -18.55 -4.54 5.12
N SER A 237 -18.30 -4.81 3.84
CA SER A 237 -17.13 -5.60 3.39
C SER A 237 -15.82 -4.86 3.64
N PHE A 238 -15.80 -3.53 3.54
CA PHE A 238 -14.66 -2.73 3.98
C PHE A 238 -14.35 -2.94 5.48
N PHE A 239 -15.34 -2.88 6.35
CA PHE A 239 -15.13 -3.11 7.78
C PHE A 239 -14.69 -4.54 8.09
N GLY A 240 -15.28 -5.54 7.44
CA GLY A 240 -14.85 -6.93 7.56
C GLY A 240 -13.41 -7.13 7.16
N THR A 241 -13.01 -6.51 6.03
CA THR A 241 -11.63 -6.47 5.54
C THR A 241 -10.69 -5.80 6.53
N ALA A 242 -11.07 -4.63 7.05
CA ALA A 242 -10.25 -3.89 8.00
C ALA A 242 -9.99 -4.69 9.28
N VAL A 243 -11.01 -5.33 9.83
CA VAL A 243 -10.88 -6.22 11.00
C VAL A 243 -9.97 -7.39 10.68
N GLY A 244 -10.14 -8.03 9.52
CA GLY A 244 -9.29 -9.13 9.07
C GLY A 244 -7.81 -8.71 8.94
N ILE A 245 -7.54 -7.56 8.31
CA ILE A 245 -6.19 -7.00 8.17
C ILE A 245 -5.56 -6.74 9.55
N LEU A 246 -6.29 -6.11 10.46
CA LEU A 246 -5.78 -5.82 11.81
C LEU A 246 -5.50 -7.10 12.60
N ALA A 247 -6.38 -8.08 12.54
CA ALA A 247 -6.17 -9.37 13.19
C ALA A 247 -4.95 -10.10 12.60
N GLY A 248 -4.83 -10.13 11.26
CA GLY A 248 -3.71 -10.75 10.57
C GLY A 248 -2.39 -10.05 10.86
N SER A 249 -2.37 -8.72 10.88
CA SER A 249 -1.17 -7.95 11.22
C SER A 249 -0.73 -8.22 12.68
N TYR A 250 -1.68 -8.30 13.60
CA TYR A 250 -1.36 -8.64 15.00
C TYR A 250 -0.78 -10.05 15.13
N LEU A 251 -1.32 -11.03 14.38
CA LEU A 251 -0.76 -12.39 14.32
C LEU A 251 0.65 -12.39 13.71
N GLY A 252 0.88 -11.62 12.66
CA GLY A 252 2.21 -11.42 12.06
C GLY A 252 3.21 -10.85 13.08
N PHE A 253 2.81 -9.84 13.87
CA PHE A 253 3.65 -9.28 14.93
C PHE A 253 3.95 -10.30 16.04
N ARG A 254 2.99 -11.17 16.36
CA ARG A 254 3.25 -12.29 17.31
C ARG A 254 4.21 -13.33 16.73
N ALA A 255 4.15 -13.59 15.44
CA ALA A 255 5.11 -14.48 14.78
C ALA A 255 6.52 -13.84 14.77
N LEU A 256 6.63 -12.54 14.46
CA LEU A 256 7.88 -11.79 14.47
C LEU A 256 8.55 -11.79 15.87
N SER A 257 7.78 -11.92 16.96
CA SER A 257 8.35 -12.05 18.30
C SER A 257 9.07 -13.37 18.56
N LYS A 258 8.86 -14.38 17.69
CA LYS A 258 9.48 -15.72 17.79
C LYS A 258 10.56 -15.95 16.73
N TYR A 259 10.52 -15.23 15.64
CA TYR A 259 11.41 -15.38 14.49
C TYR A 259 12.07 -14.04 14.17
N GLU A 260 13.36 -14.03 13.90
CA GLU A 260 14.13 -12.80 13.57
C GLU A 260 13.60 -12.09 12.31
N MET A 261 13.09 -12.86 11.36
CA MET A 261 12.46 -12.36 10.12
C MET A 261 11.18 -13.13 9.86
N PHE A 262 10.11 -12.42 9.57
CA PHE A 262 8.81 -13.01 9.27
C PHE A 262 8.09 -12.20 8.19
N PRO A 263 7.49 -12.85 7.15
CA PRO A 263 6.73 -12.15 6.12
C PRO A 263 5.50 -11.46 6.72
N GLY A 264 5.37 -10.15 6.49
CA GLY A 264 4.33 -9.32 7.12
C GLY A 264 2.98 -9.38 6.41
N LEU A 265 2.99 -9.57 5.09
CA LEU A 265 1.79 -9.52 4.26
C LEU A 265 0.86 -10.74 4.36
N PRO A 266 1.35 -12.00 4.46
CA PRO A 266 0.50 -13.19 4.32
C PRO A 266 -0.70 -13.22 5.25
N PHE A 267 -0.48 -13.07 6.56
CA PHE A 267 -1.58 -13.12 7.53
C PHE A 267 -2.56 -11.96 7.37
N SER A 268 -2.03 -10.75 7.15
CA SER A 268 -2.85 -9.55 7.02
C SER A 268 -3.73 -9.60 5.78
N LEU A 269 -3.15 -9.95 4.63
CA LEU A 269 -3.89 -9.99 3.37
C LEU A 269 -4.88 -11.16 3.32
N LEU A 270 -4.47 -12.36 3.77
CA LEU A 270 -5.36 -13.53 3.75
C LEU A 270 -6.56 -13.35 4.67
N LEU A 271 -6.35 -12.85 5.90
CA LEU A 271 -7.46 -12.57 6.82
C LEU A 271 -8.28 -11.36 6.36
N GLY A 272 -7.66 -10.37 5.73
CA GLY A 272 -8.38 -9.26 5.09
C GLY A 272 -9.33 -9.73 4.01
N VAL A 273 -8.84 -10.58 3.08
CA VAL A 273 -9.67 -11.19 2.03
C VAL A 273 -10.74 -12.10 2.62
N ALA A 274 -10.41 -12.91 3.63
CA ALA A 274 -11.40 -13.73 4.33
C ALA A 274 -12.52 -12.88 4.93
N GLY A 275 -12.18 -11.77 5.62
CA GLY A 275 -13.15 -10.82 6.16
C GLY A 275 -14.00 -10.17 5.07
N MET A 276 -13.42 -9.81 3.93
CA MET A 276 -14.12 -9.30 2.76
C MET A 276 -15.16 -10.30 2.25
N LEU A 277 -14.73 -11.53 1.97
CA LEU A 277 -15.60 -12.57 1.41
C LEU A 277 -16.71 -13.00 2.38
N LEU A 278 -16.39 -13.13 3.67
CA LEU A 278 -17.38 -13.46 4.70
C LEU A 278 -18.47 -12.39 4.81
N THR A 279 -18.09 -11.12 4.78
CA THR A 279 -19.07 -10.04 4.84
C THR A 279 -19.83 -9.87 3.53
N ALA A 280 -19.17 -10.04 2.38
CA ALA A 280 -19.83 -9.98 1.07
C ALA A 280 -20.86 -11.12 0.88
N THR A 281 -20.55 -12.34 1.36
CA THR A 281 -21.52 -13.45 1.35
C THR A 281 -22.68 -13.19 2.30
N ALA A 282 -22.40 -12.68 3.50
CA ALA A 282 -23.44 -12.38 4.51
C ALA A 282 -24.40 -11.28 4.05
N THR A 283 -23.93 -10.34 3.23
CA THR A 283 -24.75 -9.23 2.67
C THR A 283 -25.37 -9.56 1.32
N GLY A 284 -25.03 -10.71 0.71
CA GLY A 284 -25.50 -11.07 -0.63
C GLY A 284 -24.89 -10.21 -1.75
N THR A 285 -23.80 -9.49 -1.47
CA THR A 285 -23.10 -8.62 -2.44
C THR A 285 -21.98 -9.34 -3.18
N LEU A 286 -21.75 -10.61 -2.89
CA LEU A 286 -20.71 -11.40 -3.57
C LEU A 286 -21.14 -11.71 -5.02
N VAL A 287 -20.69 -10.87 -5.95
CA VAL A 287 -20.78 -11.11 -7.39
C VAL A 287 -19.35 -11.13 -7.91
N LEU A 288 -18.86 -12.34 -8.25
CA LEU A 288 -17.52 -12.56 -8.81
C LEU A 288 -17.61 -13.02 -10.25
#